data_3c7571ed86b5201b54f572dd70bf0961
#
_entry.id   3c7571ed86b5201b54f572dd70bf0961
#
_cell.length_a   1.000
_cell.length_b   1.000
_cell.length_c   1.000
_cell.angle_alpha   90.00
_cell.angle_beta   90.00
_cell.angle_gamma   90.00
#
_symmetry.space_group_name_H-M   'P 1'
#
loop_
_entity.id
_entity.type
_entity.pdbx_description
1 polymer ?
#
loop_
_entity_poly.entity_id
_entity_poly.type
_entity_poly.pdbx_seq_one_letter_code
_entity_poly.pdbx_strand_id
1 'polypeptide(L)'
;QTGAWIWGTTLGFSGLAQIIGGYLGDRVRKNIALCVFGCLQSFGVILATFIDSLYLAPFFVIVYGLGFGARIPLGTAIRGEYFGRKSFGKVLGLSMAPMMLMMMAGPLFAGWMHDRIGNYDSAFYILATISVIGSLGFLFAKKPEFELDNVNSYES
;
A
#
# COMPACT_ATOMS: atom_id res chain seq x y z
N GLN A 1 -13.56 -7.73 21.67
CA GLN A 1 -12.21 -8.28 21.93
C GLN A 1 -11.63 -8.99 20.70
N THR A 2 -12.43 -9.74 19.97
CA THR A 2 -12.00 -10.53 18.78
C THR A 2 -11.38 -9.67 17.67
N GLY A 3 -11.96 -8.50 17.36
CA GLY A 3 -11.43 -7.60 16.35
C GLY A 3 -10.03 -7.05 16.68
N ALA A 4 -9.76 -6.77 17.95
CA ALA A 4 -8.44 -6.29 18.38
C ALA A 4 -7.36 -7.37 18.20
N TRP A 5 -7.68 -8.64 18.46
CA TRP A 5 -6.77 -9.77 18.23
C TRP A 5 -6.49 -9.97 16.74
N ILE A 6 -7.52 -9.90 15.88
CA ILE A 6 -7.35 -10.01 14.42
C ILE A 6 -6.45 -8.89 13.92
N TRP A 7 -6.67 -7.65 14.37
CA TRP A 7 -5.85 -6.51 13.97
C TRP A 7 -4.41 -6.61 14.46
N GLY A 8 -4.21 -7.00 15.72
CA GLY A 8 -2.88 -7.20 16.29
C GLY A 8 -2.08 -8.30 15.58
N THR A 9 -2.69 -9.44 15.27
CA THR A 9 -2.05 -10.52 14.51
C THR A 9 -1.77 -10.11 13.07
N THR A 10 -2.64 -9.32 12.43
CA THR A 10 -2.41 -8.76 11.09
C THR A 10 -1.19 -7.85 11.06
N LEU A 11 -1.03 -6.97 12.05
CA LEU A 11 0.15 -6.10 12.17
C LEU A 11 1.43 -6.90 12.42
N GLY A 12 1.39 -7.91 13.29
CA GLY A 12 2.51 -8.80 13.54
C GLY A 12 2.94 -9.55 12.26
N PHE A 13 1.97 -10.11 11.54
CA PHE A 13 2.24 -10.81 10.29
C PHE A 13 2.73 -9.86 9.19
N SER A 14 2.22 -8.64 9.11
CA SER A 14 2.69 -7.64 8.16
C SER A 14 4.14 -7.22 8.42
N GLY A 15 4.60 -7.24 9.68
CA GLY A 15 6.01 -7.04 10.02
C GLY A 15 6.92 -8.10 9.39
N LEU A 16 6.52 -9.38 9.45
CA LEU A 16 7.24 -10.47 8.77
C LEU A 16 7.19 -10.32 7.25
N ALA A 17 6.05 -9.91 6.71
CA ALA A 17 5.87 -9.66 5.29
C ALA A 17 6.75 -8.51 4.75
N GLN A 18 7.16 -7.57 5.59
CA GLN A 18 8.12 -6.51 5.21
C GLN A 18 9.49 -7.09 4.83
N ILE A 19 9.94 -8.15 5.51
CA ILE A 19 11.20 -8.84 5.19
C ILE A 19 11.08 -9.46 3.79
N ILE A 20 9.96 -10.12 3.50
CA ILE A 20 9.69 -10.71 2.18
C ILE A 20 9.64 -9.62 1.12
N GLY A 21 8.95 -8.51 1.39
CA GLY A 21 8.85 -7.37 0.48
C GLY A 21 10.20 -6.71 0.19
N GLY A 22 11.07 -6.57 1.20
CA GLY A 22 12.43 -6.08 1.03
C GLY A 22 13.26 -6.99 0.12
N TYR A 23 13.28 -8.29 0.42
CA TYR A 23 14.01 -9.28 -0.37
C TYR A 23 13.54 -9.37 -1.84
N LEU A 24 12.22 -9.37 -2.06
CA LEU A 24 11.64 -9.35 -3.40
C LEU A 24 11.94 -8.04 -4.15
N GLY A 25 11.96 -6.91 -3.43
CA GLY A 25 12.26 -5.59 -3.99
C GLY A 25 13.66 -5.49 -4.60
N ASP A 26 14.61 -6.30 -4.13
CA ASP A 26 15.97 -6.35 -4.67
C ASP A 26 16.09 -7.25 -5.92
N ARG A 27 15.14 -8.16 -6.13
CA ARG A 27 15.21 -9.17 -7.20
C ARG A 27 14.20 -8.99 -8.33
N VAL A 28 13.08 -8.31 -8.07
CA VAL A 28 11.98 -8.15 -9.02
C VAL A 28 11.78 -6.67 -9.36
N ARG A 29 11.22 -6.39 -10.54
CA ARG A 29 10.76 -5.03 -10.89
C ARG A 29 9.80 -4.51 -9.82
N LYS A 30 10.21 -3.48 -9.10
CA LYS A 30 9.47 -2.91 -7.96
C LYS A 30 8.04 -2.50 -8.32
N ASN A 31 7.83 -2.02 -9.56
CA ASN A 31 6.50 -1.64 -10.06
C ASN A 31 5.54 -2.83 -10.12
N ILE A 32 6.03 -3.97 -10.62
CA ILE A 32 5.24 -5.21 -10.70
C ILE A 32 4.95 -5.74 -9.30
N ALA A 33 5.96 -5.76 -8.43
CA ALA A 33 5.79 -6.18 -7.05
C ALA A 33 4.75 -5.30 -6.31
N LEU A 34 4.82 -3.97 -6.45
CA LEU A 34 3.84 -3.04 -5.88
C LEU A 34 2.42 -3.27 -6.40
N CYS A 35 2.28 -3.56 -7.69
CA CYS A 35 0.99 -3.90 -8.29
C CYS A 35 0.44 -5.21 -7.69
N VAL A 36 1.24 -6.28 -7.67
CA VAL A 36 0.81 -7.59 -7.17
C VAL A 36 0.41 -7.52 -5.70
N PHE A 37 1.27 -6.96 -4.84
CA PHE A 37 0.96 -6.82 -3.41
C PHE A 37 -0.18 -5.84 -3.15
N GLY A 38 -0.35 -4.83 -4.01
CA GLY A 38 -1.50 -3.92 -3.95
C GLY A 38 -2.82 -4.62 -4.29
N CYS A 39 -2.85 -5.44 -5.33
CA CYS A 39 -4.01 -6.26 -5.66
C CYS A 39 -4.31 -7.30 -4.57
N LEU A 40 -3.25 -7.91 -4.00
CA LEU A 40 -3.39 -8.85 -2.89
C LEU A 40 -4.01 -8.17 -1.66
N GLN A 41 -3.55 -6.97 -1.32
CA GLN A 41 -4.13 -6.17 -0.23
C GLN A 41 -5.60 -5.83 -0.49
N SER A 42 -5.94 -5.43 -1.72
CA SER A 42 -7.32 -5.10 -2.11
C SER A 42 -8.23 -6.32 -2.01
N PHE A 43 -7.73 -7.49 -2.41
CA PHE A 43 -8.45 -8.75 -2.20
C PHE A 43 -8.65 -9.05 -0.71
N GLY A 44 -7.65 -8.77 0.13
CA GLY A 44 -7.80 -8.84 1.59
C GLY A 44 -8.91 -7.93 2.12
N VAL A 45 -9.05 -6.70 1.59
CA VAL A 45 -10.15 -5.80 1.97
C VAL A 45 -11.51 -6.39 1.59
N ILE A 46 -11.64 -7.03 0.42
CA ILE A 46 -12.88 -7.73 0.03
C ILE A 46 -13.16 -8.90 0.97
N LEU A 47 -12.14 -9.67 1.36
CA LEU A 47 -12.32 -10.76 2.32
C LEU A 47 -12.83 -10.26 3.69
N ALA A 48 -12.54 -9.01 4.05
CA ALA A 48 -13.04 -8.43 5.29
C ALA A 48 -14.57 -8.36 5.34
N THR A 49 -15.27 -8.26 4.19
CA THR A 49 -16.73 -8.27 4.14
C THR A 49 -17.35 -9.63 4.46
N PHE A 50 -16.56 -10.70 4.41
CA PHE A 50 -17.02 -12.08 4.67
C PHE A 50 -16.58 -12.61 6.04
N ILE A 51 -16.00 -11.77 6.93
CA ILE A 51 -15.48 -12.17 8.26
C ILE A 51 -16.60 -12.41 9.30
N ASP A 52 -17.83 -12.57 8.92
CA ASP A 52 -18.88 -13.04 9.85
C ASP A 52 -18.56 -14.45 10.41
N SER A 53 -17.73 -15.21 9.72
CA SER A 53 -17.19 -16.49 10.16
C SER A 53 -15.75 -16.35 10.65
N LEU A 54 -15.52 -16.63 11.93
CA LEU A 54 -14.18 -16.60 12.55
C LEU A 54 -13.15 -17.48 11.82
N TYR A 55 -13.61 -18.45 11.02
CA TYR A 55 -12.76 -19.31 10.21
C TYR A 55 -12.04 -18.58 9.06
N LEU A 56 -12.58 -17.47 8.57
CA LEU A 56 -11.97 -16.67 7.50
C LEU A 56 -10.95 -15.64 8.02
N ALA A 57 -10.96 -15.36 9.33
CA ALA A 57 -10.05 -14.39 9.93
C ALA A 57 -8.56 -14.71 9.72
N PRO A 58 -8.06 -15.95 9.88
CA PRO A 58 -6.66 -16.27 9.60
C PRO A 58 -6.29 -16.04 8.12
N PHE A 59 -7.21 -16.34 7.19
CA PHE A 59 -6.96 -16.13 5.78
C PHE A 59 -6.88 -14.64 5.42
N PHE A 60 -7.76 -13.84 6.01
CA PHE A 60 -7.69 -12.37 5.91
C PHE A 60 -6.34 -11.85 6.44
N VAL A 61 -5.90 -12.30 7.62
CA VAL A 61 -4.63 -11.88 8.23
C VAL A 61 -3.45 -12.14 7.29
N ILE A 62 -3.41 -13.32 6.66
CA ILE A 62 -2.35 -13.72 5.74
C ILE A 62 -2.39 -12.84 4.48
N VAL A 63 -3.52 -12.78 3.82
CA VAL A 63 -3.67 -12.10 2.52
C VAL A 63 -3.46 -10.60 2.65
N TYR A 64 -4.17 -9.97 3.58
CA TYR A 64 -4.06 -8.53 3.83
C TYR A 64 -2.69 -8.16 4.40
N GLY A 65 -2.20 -8.94 5.38
CA GLY A 65 -0.91 -8.70 6.03
C GLY A 65 0.27 -8.81 5.06
N LEU A 66 0.28 -9.80 4.15
CA LEU A 66 1.28 -9.91 3.09
C LEU A 66 1.20 -8.71 2.13
N GLY A 67 0.01 -8.39 1.64
CA GLY A 67 -0.18 -7.27 0.72
C GLY A 67 0.24 -5.94 1.32
N PHE A 68 -0.19 -5.65 2.54
CA PHE A 68 0.12 -4.42 3.26
C PHE A 68 1.59 -4.35 3.65
N GLY A 69 2.13 -5.41 4.29
CA GLY A 69 3.48 -5.41 4.83
C GLY A 69 4.55 -5.29 3.73
N ALA A 70 4.44 -6.07 2.67
CA ALA A 70 5.42 -6.07 1.58
C ALA A 70 5.47 -4.73 0.79
N ARG A 71 4.37 -3.97 0.75
CA ARG A 71 4.33 -2.67 0.05
C ARG A 71 5.15 -1.58 0.72
N ILE A 72 5.33 -1.63 2.03
CA ILE A 72 6.02 -0.56 2.79
C ILE A 72 7.48 -0.41 2.32
N PRO A 73 8.33 -1.45 2.39
CA PRO A 73 9.70 -1.35 1.93
C PRO A 73 9.81 -1.12 0.42
N LEU A 74 8.97 -1.75 -0.39
CA LEU A 74 8.92 -1.56 -1.84
C LEU A 74 8.60 -0.12 -2.23
N GLY A 75 7.62 0.50 -1.59
CA GLY A 75 7.24 1.89 -1.84
C GLY A 75 8.34 2.88 -1.44
N THR A 76 9.09 2.58 -0.38
CA THR A 76 10.25 3.39 0.04
C THR A 76 11.41 3.21 -0.94
N ALA A 77 11.70 1.98 -1.34
CA ALA A 77 12.78 1.65 -2.26
C ALA A 77 12.59 2.29 -3.65
N ILE A 78 11.36 2.25 -4.19
CA ILE A 78 11.09 2.86 -5.52
C ILE A 78 11.26 4.38 -5.50
N ARG A 79 10.88 5.04 -4.40
CA ARG A 79 11.10 6.49 -4.26
C ARG A 79 12.59 6.82 -4.20
N GLY A 80 13.38 6.03 -3.47
CA GLY A 80 14.84 6.20 -3.42
C GLY A 80 15.50 6.00 -4.77
N GLU A 81 15.03 5.03 -5.56
CA GLU A 81 15.55 4.73 -6.90
C GLU A 81 15.19 5.80 -7.94
N TYR A 82 13.95 6.33 -7.88
CA TYR A 82 13.47 7.31 -8.85
C TYR A 82 13.98 8.72 -8.61
N PHE A 83 14.13 9.14 -7.36
CA PHE A 83 14.44 10.53 -7.02
C PHE A 83 15.84 10.72 -6.41
N GLY A 84 16.57 9.62 -6.20
CA GLY A 84 17.93 9.65 -5.67
C GLY A 84 18.01 10.11 -4.21
N ARG A 85 19.23 10.03 -3.63
CA ARG A 85 19.47 10.33 -2.20
C ARG A 85 19.26 11.80 -1.86
N LYS A 86 19.60 12.71 -2.79
CA LYS A 86 19.57 14.17 -2.53
C LYS A 86 18.15 14.72 -2.34
N SER A 87 17.17 14.16 -3.04
CA SER A 87 15.77 14.61 -3.00
C SER A 87 14.85 13.68 -2.21
N PHE A 88 15.38 12.56 -1.70
CA PHE A 88 14.59 11.51 -1.04
C PHE A 88 13.71 12.02 0.10
N GLY A 89 14.27 12.81 1.02
CA GLY A 89 13.51 13.34 2.16
C GLY A 89 12.36 14.26 1.76
N LYS A 90 12.58 15.13 0.77
CA LYS A 90 11.54 16.03 0.25
C LYS A 90 10.39 15.26 -0.42
N VAL A 91 10.74 14.28 -1.25
CA VAL A 91 9.76 13.44 -1.96
C VAL A 91 8.99 12.56 -0.97
N LEU A 92 9.69 11.98 0.02
CA LEU A 92 9.06 11.18 1.06
C LEU A 92 8.06 12.01 1.85
N GLY A 93 8.44 13.17 2.34
CA GLY A 93 7.57 14.08 3.10
C GLY A 93 6.35 14.52 2.29
N LEU A 94 6.56 14.95 1.03
CA LEU A 94 5.47 15.38 0.16
C LEU A 94 4.49 14.23 -0.17
N SER A 95 4.99 13.01 -0.32
CA SER A 95 4.14 11.84 -0.60
C SER A 95 3.43 11.31 0.65
N MET A 96 3.94 11.57 1.85
CA MET A 96 3.29 11.17 3.09
C MET A 96 2.07 12.02 3.42
N ALA A 97 2.05 13.31 3.08
CA ALA A 97 0.93 14.19 3.37
C ALA A 97 -0.41 13.70 2.76
N PRO A 98 -0.52 13.46 1.44
CA PRO A 98 -1.74 12.89 0.87
C PRO A 98 -2.05 11.48 1.38
N MET A 99 -1.04 10.67 1.69
CA MET A 99 -1.23 9.34 2.27
C MET A 99 -1.90 9.43 3.65
N MET A 100 -1.46 10.35 4.52
CA MET A 100 -2.06 10.57 5.84
C MET A 100 -3.51 11.05 5.73
N LEU A 101 -3.79 11.96 4.79
CA LEU A 101 -5.16 12.42 4.53
C LEU A 101 -6.07 11.27 4.10
N MET A 102 -5.60 10.38 3.23
CA MET A 102 -6.37 9.22 2.80
C MET A 102 -6.54 8.18 3.92
N MET A 103 -5.55 7.99 4.79
CA MET A 103 -5.70 7.14 5.97
C MET A 103 -6.77 7.65 6.94
N MET A 104 -6.93 8.96 7.07
CA MET A 104 -7.99 9.56 7.87
C MET A 104 -9.36 9.50 7.15
N ALA A 105 -9.38 9.75 5.84
CA ALA A 105 -10.59 9.76 5.05
C ALA A 105 -11.26 8.37 4.94
N GLY A 106 -10.47 7.30 4.90
CA GLY A 106 -10.99 5.93 4.74
C GLY A 106 -12.01 5.53 5.82
N PRO A 107 -11.67 5.57 7.11
CA PRO A 107 -12.62 5.27 8.19
C PRO A 107 -13.82 6.21 8.22
N LEU A 108 -13.62 7.51 7.95
CA LEU A 108 -14.71 8.50 7.89
C LEU A 108 -15.70 8.17 6.76
N PHE A 109 -15.18 7.81 5.59
CA PHE A 109 -16.00 7.38 4.46
C PHE A 109 -16.78 6.09 4.77
N ALA A 110 -16.11 5.10 5.37
CA ALA A 110 -16.74 3.86 5.74
C ALA A 110 -17.85 4.06 6.79
N GLY A 111 -17.63 4.90 7.80
CA GLY A 111 -18.62 5.27 8.81
C GLY A 111 -19.81 6.00 8.19
N TRP A 112 -19.56 6.99 7.32
CA TRP A 112 -20.62 7.72 6.63
C TRP A 112 -21.47 6.81 5.72
N MET A 113 -20.83 5.86 5.02
CA MET A 113 -21.56 4.86 4.22
C MET A 113 -22.43 3.95 5.10
N HIS A 114 -21.88 3.49 6.22
CA HIS A 114 -22.62 2.66 7.17
C HIS A 114 -23.87 3.38 7.70
N ASP A 115 -23.74 4.66 8.07
CA ASP A 115 -24.87 5.46 8.57
C ASP A 115 -25.98 5.65 7.52
N ARG A 116 -25.62 5.59 6.23
CA ARG A 116 -26.58 5.74 5.12
C ARG A 116 -27.19 4.44 4.62
N ILE A 117 -26.41 3.37 4.57
CA ILE A 117 -26.75 2.11 3.90
C ILE A 117 -27.02 0.99 4.92
N GLY A 118 -26.53 1.16 6.17
CA GLY A 118 -26.70 0.18 7.25
C GLY A 118 -25.70 -0.96 7.24
N ASN A 119 -24.72 -0.97 6.29
CA ASN A 119 -23.64 -1.96 6.24
C ASN A 119 -22.32 -1.34 5.77
N TYR A 120 -21.22 -2.03 6.09
CA TYR A 120 -19.86 -1.63 5.68
C TYR A 120 -19.44 -2.21 4.32
N ASP A 121 -20.14 -3.20 3.80
CA ASP A 121 -19.72 -3.97 2.63
C ASP A 121 -19.52 -3.09 1.40
N SER A 122 -20.50 -2.19 1.16
CA SER A 122 -20.45 -1.26 0.03
C SER A 122 -19.23 -0.34 0.11
N ALA A 123 -18.86 0.13 1.31
CA ALA A 123 -17.68 0.94 1.52
C ALA A 123 -16.39 0.15 1.22
N PHE A 124 -16.30 -1.10 1.69
CA PHE A 124 -15.15 -1.95 1.44
C PHE A 124 -14.99 -2.30 -0.04
N TYR A 125 -16.07 -2.58 -0.76
CA TYR A 125 -16.03 -2.82 -2.21
C TYR A 125 -15.52 -1.59 -2.98
N ILE A 126 -16.00 -0.39 -2.63
CA ILE A 126 -15.53 0.85 -3.26
C ILE A 126 -14.05 1.09 -2.97
N LEU A 127 -13.64 0.99 -1.71
CA LEU A 127 -12.25 1.18 -1.30
C LEU A 127 -11.32 0.14 -1.95
N ALA A 128 -11.74 -1.13 -2.03
CA ALA A 128 -11.00 -2.18 -2.69
C ALA A 128 -10.84 -1.89 -4.19
N THR A 129 -11.90 -1.45 -4.86
CA THR A 129 -11.87 -1.09 -6.29
C THR A 129 -10.90 0.06 -6.56
N ILE A 130 -10.97 1.12 -5.76
CA ILE A 130 -10.04 2.26 -5.85
C ILE A 130 -8.60 1.79 -5.62
N SER A 131 -8.39 0.91 -4.65
CA SER A 131 -7.06 0.34 -4.34
C SER A 131 -6.50 -0.51 -5.49
N VAL A 132 -7.33 -1.30 -6.16
CA VAL A 132 -6.94 -2.06 -7.37
C VAL A 132 -6.52 -1.11 -8.48
N ILE A 133 -7.34 -0.10 -8.78
CA ILE A 133 -7.04 0.89 -9.82
C ILE A 133 -5.72 1.60 -9.52
N GLY A 134 -5.53 2.06 -8.27
CA GLY A 134 -4.28 2.67 -7.83
C GLY A 134 -3.07 1.72 -7.93
N SER A 135 -3.27 0.43 -7.65
CA SER A 135 -2.21 -0.59 -7.76
C SER A 135 -1.82 -0.87 -9.21
N LEU A 136 -2.79 -0.89 -10.13
CA LEU A 136 -2.53 -0.99 -11.57
C LEU A 136 -1.77 0.24 -12.10
N GLY A 137 -2.00 1.41 -11.51
CA GLY A 137 -1.26 2.63 -11.84
C GLY A 137 0.26 2.49 -11.69
N PHE A 138 0.75 1.63 -10.78
CA PHE A 138 2.19 1.38 -10.65
C PHE A 138 2.82 0.72 -11.88
N LEU A 139 2.05 0.00 -12.69
CA LEU A 139 2.56 -0.60 -13.94
C LEU A 139 2.94 0.47 -14.97
N PHE A 140 2.30 1.62 -14.93
CA PHE A 140 2.56 2.74 -15.83
C PHE A 140 3.61 3.71 -15.27
N ALA A 141 4.02 3.56 -14.02
CA ALA A 141 5.04 4.41 -13.42
C ALA A 141 6.41 4.13 -14.07
N LYS A 142 6.91 5.09 -14.84
CA LYS A 142 8.25 5.05 -15.44
C LYS A 142 9.22 5.82 -14.56
N LYS A 143 10.48 5.36 -14.54
CA LYS A 143 11.58 6.10 -13.90
C LYS A 143 11.75 7.42 -14.64
N PRO A 144 11.69 8.58 -13.96
CA PRO A 144 11.99 9.84 -14.61
C PRO A 144 13.44 9.86 -15.05
N GLU A 145 13.69 10.15 -16.33
CA GLU A 145 15.03 10.44 -16.85
C GLU A 145 15.36 11.88 -16.46
N PHE A 146 16.16 12.05 -15.43
CA PHE A 146 16.75 13.36 -15.16
C PHE A 146 17.93 13.53 -16.12
N GLU A 147 17.77 14.39 -17.11
CA GLU A 147 18.85 14.85 -17.98
C GLU A 147 19.95 15.46 -17.10
N LEU A 148 21.12 14.83 -17.10
CA LEU A 148 22.32 15.30 -16.37
C LEU A 148 23.02 16.47 -17.10
N ASP A 149 22.30 17.22 -17.92
CA ASP A 149 22.86 18.24 -18.81
C ASP A 149 23.42 19.48 -18.09
N ASN A 150 23.36 19.61 -16.79
CA ASN A 150 23.81 20.81 -16.09
C ASN A 150 24.98 20.65 -15.12
N VAL A 151 25.68 19.52 -15.10
CA VAL A 151 26.82 19.36 -14.17
C VAL A 151 28.12 19.94 -14.75
N ASN A 152 28.23 20.05 -16.07
CA ASN A 152 29.48 20.50 -16.73
C ASN A 152 29.58 22.02 -16.96
N SER A 153 28.57 22.80 -16.59
CA SER A 153 28.60 24.26 -16.79
C SER A 153 29.19 25.06 -15.61
N TYR A 154 29.62 24.40 -14.55
CA TYR A 154 30.22 25.06 -13.39
C TYR A 154 31.75 24.76 -13.21
N GLU A 155 32.36 24.04 -14.16
CA GLU A 155 33.80 23.75 -14.14
C GLU A 155 34.55 24.49 -15.27
N SER A 156 33.97 25.50 -15.90
CA SER A 156 34.68 26.38 -16.87
C SER A 156 34.84 27.78 -16.33
#